data_dea6cf59957d9da200107d300fa5b483
#
_entry.id   dea6cf59957d9da200107d300fa5b483
#
_cell.length_a   1.000
_cell.length_b   1.000
_cell.length_c   1.000
_cell.angle_alpha   90.00
_cell.angle_beta   90.00
_cell.angle_gamma   90.00
#
_symmetry.space_group_name_H-M   'P 1'
#
loop_
_entity.id
_entity.type
_entity.pdbx_description
1 polymer ?
#
loop_
_entity_poly.entity_id
_entity_poly.type
_entity_poly.pdbx_seq_one_letter_code
_entity_poly.pdbx_strand_id
1 'polypeptide(L)'
;IVATYGYPLFSKAIANGIRTYRHAKTPVTKQHALDYLERMYPQALPYLNCNISDLCCEKLKKSPLKRVAKHMQMQCSIIGTLAEESQIRKRDWITYGSNIFFQKKDNQCRPLSFWTNQDIWDYIKLCNLPVSDLYSQGYQRNGCMYCGFGLCSERRKFGINRFERLAQTHPKQYEYMISRWASLFKECGIPY
;
A
#
# COMPACT_ATOMS: atom_id res chain seq x y z
N ILE A 1 16.47 -1.45 0.01
CA ILE A 1 15.28 -2.31 0.03
C ILE A 1 14.65 -2.36 -1.36
N VAL A 2 14.29 -1.24 -1.98
CA VAL A 2 13.66 -1.25 -3.32
C VAL A 2 14.59 -1.83 -4.38
N ALA A 3 15.87 -1.46 -4.39
CA ALA A 3 16.85 -2.03 -5.30
C ALA A 3 16.99 -3.55 -5.14
N THR A 4 16.90 -4.04 -3.90
CA THR A 4 17.07 -5.47 -3.57
C THR A 4 15.79 -6.28 -3.82
N TYR A 5 14.64 -5.75 -3.43
CA TYR A 5 13.39 -6.50 -3.37
C TYR A 5 12.38 -6.13 -4.45
N GLY A 6 12.62 -5.09 -5.24
CA GLY A 6 11.73 -4.56 -6.25
C GLY A 6 10.89 -3.35 -5.80
N TYR A 7 10.38 -2.62 -6.79
CA TYR A 7 9.65 -1.37 -6.58
C TYR A 7 8.15 -1.62 -6.39
N PRO A 8 7.47 -0.92 -5.47
CA PRO A 8 6.02 -1.06 -5.25
C PRO A 8 5.22 -0.28 -6.29
N LEU A 9 4.80 -0.93 -7.37
CA LEU A 9 3.98 -0.34 -8.44
C LEU A 9 2.60 -1.00 -8.55
N PHE A 10 1.66 -0.31 -9.20
CA PHE A 10 0.28 -0.70 -9.48
C PHE A 10 -0.56 -0.91 -8.21
N SER A 11 -0.70 -2.15 -7.77
CA SER A 11 -1.36 -2.55 -6.53
C SER A 11 -0.55 -3.62 -5.80
N LYS A 12 -0.85 -3.82 -4.50
CA LYS A 12 -0.20 -4.90 -3.74
C LYS A 12 -0.46 -6.28 -4.34
N ALA A 13 -1.67 -6.51 -4.86
CA ALA A 13 -2.05 -7.79 -5.45
C ALA A 13 -1.24 -8.06 -6.72
N ILE A 14 -1.15 -7.09 -7.62
CA ILE A 14 -0.33 -7.17 -8.84
C ILE A 14 1.14 -7.35 -8.49
N ALA A 15 1.69 -6.50 -7.63
CA ALA A 15 3.09 -6.55 -7.24
C ALA A 15 3.46 -7.89 -6.56
N ASN A 16 2.56 -8.44 -5.73
CA ASN A 16 2.73 -9.77 -5.15
C ASN A 16 2.70 -10.88 -6.22
N GLY A 17 1.77 -10.82 -7.16
CA GLY A 17 1.67 -11.78 -8.26
C GLY A 17 2.94 -11.79 -9.12
N ILE A 18 3.40 -10.62 -9.58
CA ILE A 18 4.63 -10.46 -10.36
C ILE A 18 5.85 -10.99 -9.58
N ARG A 19 5.98 -10.60 -8.32
CA ARG A 19 7.06 -11.10 -7.46
C ARG A 19 7.01 -12.63 -7.31
N THR A 20 5.83 -13.19 -7.05
CA THR A 20 5.66 -14.65 -6.91
C THR A 20 6.02 -15.37 -8.20
N TYR A 21 5.58 -14.88 -9.35
CA TYR A 21 5.95 -15.41 -10.66
C TYR A 21 7.48 -15.39 -10.87
N ARG A 22 8.14 -14.27 -10.59
CA ARG A 22 9.59 -14.09 -10.82
C ARG A 22 10.47 -14.91 -9.89
N HIS A 23 10.04 -15.13 -8.66
CA HIS A 23 10.84 -15.80 -7.62
C HIS A 23 10.27 -17.16 -7.22
N ALA A 24 9.37 -17.71 -8.01
CA ALA A 24 8.83 -19.05 -7.79
C ALA A 24 9.93 -20.11 -7.80
N LYS A 25 9.97 -20.93 -6.75
CA LYS A 25 10.93 -22.03 -6.63
C LYS A 25 10.50 -23.28 -7.40
N THR A 26 9.22 -23.39 -7.73
CA THR A 26 8.67 -24.54 -8.46
C THR A 26 7.87 -24.08 -9.68
N PRO A 27 7.85 -24.89 -10.77
CA PRO A 27 7.04 -24.59 -11.94
C PRO A 27 5.55 -24.44 -11.61
N VAL A 28 5.03 -25.23 -10.68
CA VAL A 28 3.63 -25.16 -10.22
C VAL A 28 3.32 -23.82 -9.60
N THR A 29 4.17 -23.33 -8.68
CA THR A 29 3.99 -22.00 -8.05
C THR A 29 4.04 -20.88 -9.11
N LYS A 30 4.93 -21.01 -10.08
CA LYS A 30 5.05 -20.04 -11.17
C LYS A 30 3.79 -20.01 -12.03
N GLN A 31 3.27 -21.18 -12.39
CA GLN A 31 2.05 -21.30 -13.18
C GLN A 31 0.85 -20.73 -12.42
N HIS A 32 0.65 -21.07 -11.15
CA HIS A 32 -0.44 -20.52 -10.36
C HIS A 32 -0.40 -18.98 -10.26
N ALA A 33 0.81 -18.40 -10.16
CA ALA A 33 0.96 -16.94 -10.14
C ALA A 33 0.58 -16.32 -11.49
N LEU A 34 0.93 -16.99 -12.59
CA LEU A 34 0.56 -16.58 -13.95
C LEU A 34 -0.96 -16.65 -14.14
N ASP A 35 -1.57 -17.80 -13.87
CA ASP A 35 -3.02 -18.01 -13.97
C ASP A 35 -3.82 -16.98 -13.14
N TYR A 36 -3.32 -16.67 -11.96
CA TYR A 36 -3.91 -15.63 -11.10
C TYR A 36 -3.86 -14.25 -11.77
N LEU A 37 -2.70 -13.88 -12.33
CA LEU A 37 -2.54 -12.58 -12.99
C LEU A 37 -3.37 -12.52 -14.29
N GLU A 38 -3.38 -13.56 -15.10
CA GLU A 38 -4.19 -13.64 -16.32
C GLU A 38 -5.67 -13.46 -16.03
N ARG A 39 -6.19 -14.14 -15.01
CA ARG A 39 -7.60 -14.09 -14.65
C ARG A 39 -8.00 -12.77 -14.01
N MET A 40 -7.20 -12.23 -13.10
CA MET A 40 -7.58 -11.10 -12.26
C MET A 40 -7.01 -9.76 -12.71
N TYR A 41 -5.88 -9.78 -13.41
CA TYR A 41 -5.11 -8.59 -13.76
C TYR A 41 -4.38 -8.75 -15.11
N PRO A 42 -5.08 -9.06 -16.23
CA PRO A 42 -4.44 -9.31 -17.51
C PRO A 42 -3.57 -8.14 -18.01
N GLN A 43 -3.91 -6.91 -17.60
CA GLN A 43 -3.12 -5.71 -17.89
C GLN A 43 -1.72 -5.71 -17.23
N ALA A 44 -1.44 -6.63 -16.30
CA ALA A 44 -0.15 -6.73 -15.64
C ALA A 44 0.83 -7.69 -16.35
N LEU A 45 0.36 -8.49 -17.31
CA LEU A 45 1.18 -9.49 -18.01
C LEU A 45 2.40 -8.91 -18.73
N PRO A 46 2.35 -7.72 -19.38
CA PRO A 46 3.53 -7.11 -20.00
C PRO A 46 4.67 -6.84 -19.01
N TYR A 47 4.37 -6.74 -17.71
CA TYR A 47 5.31 -6.34 -16.67
C TYR A 47 5.86 -7.51 -15.83
N LEU A 48 5.65 -8.76 -16.25
CA LEU A 48 6.08 -9.96 -15.51
C LEU A 48 7.59 -9.99 -15.23
N ASN A 49 8.40 -9.41 -16.11
CA ASN A 49 9.84 -9.36 -15.97
C ASN A 49 10.37 -8.11 -15.24
N CYS A 50 9.52 -7.10 -14.99
CA CYS A 50 9.90 -5.89 -14.30
C CYS A 50 10.23 -6.16 -12.83
N ASN A 51 11.16 -5.38 -12.27
CA ASN A 51 11.53 -5.51 -10.85
C ASN A 51 10.50 -4.89 -9.90
N ILE A 52 9.30 -5.48 -9.89
CA ILE A 52 8.14 -5.05 -9.10
C ILE A 52 7.91 -6.01 -7.93
N SER A 53 7.59 -5.45 -6.76
CA SER A 53 7.37 -6.24 -5.54
C SER A 53 6.58 -5.47 -4.48
N ASP A 54 5.88 -6.19 -3.62
CA ASP A 54 5.20 -5.67 -2.43
C ASP A 54 6.03 -5.80 -1.13
N LEU A 55 7.23 -6.39 -1.20
CA LEU A 55 8.05 -6.72 -0.03
C LEU A 55 8.52 -5.51 0.78
N CYS A 56 8.57 -4.31 0.19
CA CYS A 56 8.94 -3.10 0.92
C CYS A 56 8.05 -2.89 2.16
N CYS A 57 6.74 -3.13 2.06
CA CYS A 57 5.83 -3.03 3.20
C CYS A 57 6.13 -4.06 4.29
N GLU A 58 6.49 -5.28 3.91
CA GLU A 58 6.89 -6.32 4.88
C GLU A 58 8.17 -5.91 5.60
N LYS A 59 9.17 -5.48 4.85
CA LYS A 59 10.51 -5.15 5.39
C LYS A 59 10.55 -3.86 6.18
N LEU A 60 9.82 -2.81 5.75
CA LEU A 60 9.87 -1.48 6.38
C LEU A 60 8.83 -1.28 7.48
N LYS A 61 7.71 -2.00 7.44
CA LYS A 61 6.60 -1.77 8.35
C LYS A 61 6.29 -2.99 9.21
N LYS A 62 5.90 -4.12 8.59
CA LYS A 62 5.35 -5.25 9.34
C LYS A 62 6.40 -5.98 10.17
N SER A 63 7.55 -6.33 9.58
CA SER A 63 8.59 -7.07 10.31
C SER A 63 9.18 -6.27 11.48
N PRO A 64 9.47 -4.95 11.36
CA PRO A 64 9.88 -4.15 12.49
C PRO A 64 8.83 -4.08 13.61
N LEU A 65 7.56 -3.83 13.24
CA LEU A 65 6.48 -3.77 14.22
C LEU A 65 6.30 -5.10 14.96
N LYS A 66 6.35 -6.23 14.25
CA LYS A 66 6.26 -7.56 14.87
C LYS A 66 7.43 -7.83 15.83
N ARG A 67 8.64 -7.38 15.49
CA ARG A 67 9.80 -7.52 16.39
C ARG A 67 9.63 -6.72 17.67
N VAL A 68 9.17 -5.46 17.55
CA VAL A 68 8.89 -4.61 18.72
C VAL A 68 7.76 -5.21 19.57
N ALA A 69 6.65 -5.60 18.95
CA ALA A 69 5.52 -6.22 19.66
C ALA A 69 5.94 -7.47 20.44
N LYS A 70 6.77 -8.31 19.82
CA LYS A 70 7.33 -9.50 20.49
C LYS A 70 8.25 -9.14 21.64
N HIS A 71 9.16 -8.17 21.44
CA HIS A 71 10.10 -7.72 22.48
C HIS A 71 9.37 -7.11 23.68
N MET A 72 8.33 -6.33 23.41
CA MET A 72 7.53 -5.68 24.46
C MET A 72 6.39 -6.57 24.99
N GLN A 73 6.31 -7.84 24.57
CA GLN A 73 5.28 -8.81 24.96
C GLN A 73 3.84 -8.28 24.77
N MET A 74 3.63 -7.48 23.72
CA MET A 74 2.32 -6.94 23.40
C MET A 74 1.35 -8.07 23.00
N GLN A 75 0.16 -8.07 23.60
CA GLN A 75 -0.85 -9.10 23.37
C GLN A 75 -1.86 -8.73 22.29
N CYS A 76 -2.01 -7.44 21.97
CA CYS A 76 -2.94 -6.95 20.98
C CYS A 76 -2.40 -5.71 20.28
N SER A 77 -2.72 -5.57 18.98
CA SER A 77 -2.44 -4.37 18.19
C SER A 77 -3.72 -3.58 17.96
N ILE A 78 -3.74 -2.30 18.35
CA ILE A 78 -4.83 -1.39 18.00
C ILE A 78 -4.49 -0.72 16.67
N ILE A 79 -5.37 -0.85 15.68
CA ILE A 79 -5.13 -0.37 14.30
C ILE A 79 -6.24 0.59 13.88
N GLY A 80 -5.87 1.84 13.59
CA GLY A 80 -6.78 2.87 13.08
C GLY A 80 -7.07 2.72 11.59
N THR A 81 -7.79 1.66 11.20
CA THR A 81 -8.19 1.41 9.79
C THR A 81 -9.70 1.49 9.63
N LEU A 82 -10.14 2.09 8.52
CA LEU A 82 -11.55 2.20 8.15
C LEU A 82 -11.93 1.12 7.12
N ALA A 83 -13.15 0.59 7.19
CA ALA A 83 -13.69 -0.30 6.17
C ALA A 83 -13.80 0.41 4.81
N GLU A 84 -14.09 1.71 4.83
CA GLU A 84 -14.23 2.54 3.64
C GLU A 84 -12.94 2.67 2.81
N GLU A 85 -11.77 2.52 3.41
CA GLU A 85 -10.49 2.74 2.73
C GLU A 85 -10.19 1.74 1.60
N SER A 86 -10.78 0.53 1.63
CA SER A 86 -10.60 -0.45 0.57
C SER A 86 -11.63 -1.57 0.59
N GLN A 87 -11.89 -2.17 -0.57
CA GLN A 87 -12.79 -3.32 -0.70
C GLN A 87 -12.36 -4.51 0.17
N ILE A 88 -11.06 -4.74 0.34
CA ILE A 88 -10.55 -5.82 1.20
C ILE A 88 -10.93 -5.54 2.65
N ARG A 89 -10.73 -4.31 3.15
CA ARG A 89 -11.09 -3.94 4.53
C ARG A 89 -12.59 -3.97 4.76
N LYS A 90 -13.38 -3.52 3.78
CA LYS A 90 -14.84 -3.60 3.82
C LYS A 90 -15.30 -5.05 3.92
N ARG A 91 -14.76 -5.93 3.08
CA ARG A 91 -15.06 -7.37 3.13
C ARG A 91 -14.67 -7.97 4.47
N ASP A 92 -13.48 -7.69 4.98
CA ASP A 92 -13.01 -8.19 6.27
C ASP A 92 -13.95 -7.74 7.40
N TRP A 93 -14.38 -6.48 7.38
CA TRP A 93 -15.33 -5.95 8.36
C TRP A 93 -16.70 -6.64 8.28
N ILE A 94 -17.25 -6.84 7.08
CA ILE A 94 -18.53 -7.54 6.87
C ILE A 94 -18.42 -8.99 7.31
N THR A 95 -17.32 -9.67 6.98
CA THR A 95 -17.14 -11.10 7.26
C THR A 95 -16.96 -11.38 8.75
N TYR A 96 -16.20 -10.56 9.45
CA TYR A 96 -15.85 -10.79 10.86
C TYR A 96 -16.66 -9.96 11.85
N GLY A 97 -17.46 -9.02 11.39
CA GLY A 97 -18.49 -8.27 12.12
C GLY A 97 -18.03 -7.43 13.30
N SER A 98 -16.89 -7.72 13.88
CA SER A 98 -16.37 -7.09 15.09
C SER A 98 -15.11 -6.29 14.82
N ASN A 99 -14.90 -5.27 15.63
CA ASN A 99 -13.66 -4.51 15.63
C ASN A 99 -12.48 -5.27 16.26
N ILE A 100 -12.73 -6.41 16.87
CA ILE A 100 -11.74 -7.23 17.58
C ILE A 100 -11.61 -8.58 16.88
N PHE A 101 -10.39 -8.92 16.50
CA PHE A 101 -10.08 -10.22 15.92
C PHE A 101 -9.19 -10.98 16.89
N PHE A 102 -9.69 -12.11 17.36
CA PHE A 102 -8.90 -13.08 18.10
C PHE A 102 -8.40 -14.15 17.14
N GLN A 103 -7.24 -13.92 16.56
CA GLN A 103 -6.53 -14.95 15.78
C GLN A 103 -5.45 -15.58 16.64
N LYS A 104 -5.19 -16.87 16.45
CA LYS A 104 -4.21 -17.64 17.24
C LYS A 104 -2.80 -17.03 17.31
N LYS A 105 -2.46 -16.08 16.42
CA LYS A 105 -1.13 -15.48 16.31
C LYS A 105 -1.06 -13.96 16.43
N ASP A 106 -2.10 -13.22 16.06
CA ASP A 106 -2.04 -11.75 16.01
C ASP A 106 -3.43 -11.20 16.39
N ASN A 107 -3.64 -10.89 17.66
CA ASN A 107 -4.84 -10.19 18.11
C ASN A 107 -4.83 -8.75 17.59
N GLN A 108 -5.93 -8.32 16.98
CA GLN A 108 -6.08 -6.96 16.45
C GLN A 108 -7.40 -6.36 16.90
N CYS A 109 -7.35 -5.11 17.36
CA CYS A 109 -8.51 -4.28 17.61
C CYS A 109 -8.57 -3.18 16.54
N ARG A 110 -9.72 -3.02 15.89
CA ARG A 110 -9.96 -2.02 14.84
C ARG A 110 -11.15 -1.12 15.22
N PRO A 111 -10.99 -0.26 16.23
CA PRO A 111 -12.13 0.49 16.80
C PRO A 111 -12.76 1.45 15.80
N LEU A 112 -12.03 1.91 14.78
CA LEU A 112 -12.53 2.83 13.77
C LEU A 112 -13.06 2.15 12.50
N SER A 113 -13.23 0.82 12.47
CA SER A 113 -13.58 0.10 11.24
C SER A 113 -14.90 0.56 10.62
N PHE A 114 -15.88 0.95 11.43
CA PHE A 114 -17.21 1.39 10.99
C PHE A 114 -17.31 2.90 10.74
N TRP A 115 -16.27 3.67 11.06
CA TRP A 115 -16.24 5.10 10.79
C TRP A 115 -16.04 5.37 9.30
N THR A 116 -16.66 6.46 8.83
CA THR A 116 -16.38 7.01 7.50
C THR A 116 -15.19 7.97 7.55
N ASN A 117 -14.67 8.30 6.38
CA ASN A 117 -13.62 9.32 6.28
C ASN A 117 -14.13 10.70 6.77
N GLN A 118 -15.42 10.99 6.57
CA GLN A 118 -16.04 12.21 7.06
C GLN A 118 -16.07 12.25 8.59
N ASP A 119 -16.45 11.15 9.25
CA ASP A 119 -16.48 11.08 10.71
C ASP A 119 -15.10 11.37 11.32
N ILE A 120 -14.03 10.88 10.68
CA ILE A 120 -12.64 11.15 11.12
C ILE A 120 -12.34 12.64 11.05
N TRP A 121 -12.68 13.30 9.94
CA TRP A 121 -12.41 14.73 9.79
C TRP A 121 -13.25 15.59 10.74
N ASP A 122 -14.49 15.22 10.98
CA ASP A 122 -15.37 15.92 11.92
C ASP A 122 -14.88 15.75 13.36
N TYR A 123 -14.43 14.55 13.71
CA TYR A 123 -13.81 14.29 15.02
C TYR A 123 -12.52 15.08 15.23
N ILE A 124 -11.64 15.12 14.21
CA ILE A 124 -10.40 15.91 14.25
C ILE A 124 -10.72 17.39 14.50
N LYS A 125 -11.72 17.95 13.80
CA LYS A 125 -12.16 19.35 14.00
C LYS A 125 -12.75 19.56 15.39
N LEU A 126 -13.66 18.68 15.81
CA LEU A 126 -14.33 18.76 17.10
C LEU A 126 -13.35 18.75 18.27
N CYS A 127 -12.34 17.88 18.20
CA CYS A 127 -11.33 17.71 19.26
C CYS A 127 -10.06 18.54 19.03
N ASN A 128 -10.02 19.37 17.98
CA ASN A 128 -8.84 20.16 17.60
C ASN A 128 -7.54 19.34 17.57
N LEU A 129 -7.60 18.15 16.95
CA LEU A 129 -6.46 17.24 16.92
C LEU A 129 -5.43 17.67 15.85
N PRO A 130 -4.12 17.54 16.15
CA PRO A 130 -3.08 17.83 15.18
C PRO A 130 -3.10 16.80 14.05
N VAL A 131 -2.94 17.25 12.82
CA VAL A 131 -2.84 16.42 11.62
C VAL A 131 -1.57 16.73 10.84
N SER A 132 -1.15 15.80 9.99
CA SER A 132 0.02 16.00 9.14
C SER A 132 -0.20 17.15 8.14
N ASP A 133 0.81 18.02 7.97
CA ASP A 133 0.81 19.12 6.98
C ASP A 133 0.65 18.64 5.53
N LEU A 134 0.87 17.36 5.26
CA LEU A 134 0.63 16.78 3.93
C LEU A 134 -0.82 16.97 3.47
N TYR A 135 -1.78 16.95 4.39
CA TYR A 135 -3.19 17.15 4.03
C TYR A 135 -3.46 18.57 3.54
N SER A 136 -2.83 19.58 4.13
CA SER A 136 -2.92 20.98 3.64
C SER A 136 -2.25 21.18 2.28
N GLN A 137 -1.24 20.33 1.95
CA GLN A 137 -0.59 20.30 0.65
C GLN A 137 -1.39 19.48 -0.41
N GLY A 138 -2.58 19.02 -0.06
CA GLY A 138 -3.51 18.33 -0.96
C GLY A 138 -3.27 16.83 -1.10
N TYR A 139 -2.40 16.21 -0.27
CA TYR A 139 -2.30 14.76 -0.23
C TYR A 139 -3.56 14.14 0.40
N GLN A 140 -4.05 13.08 -0.21
CA GLN A 140 -5.29 12.42 0.22
C GLN A 140 -5.07 11.37 1.29
N ARG A 141 -3.83 10.97 1.52
CA ARG A 141 -3.44 10.00 2.54
C ARG A 141 -1.97 10.14 2.90
N ASN A 142 -1.66 9.91 4.14
CA ASN A 142 -0.28 9.74 4.57
C ASN A 142 0.25 8.36 4.15
N GLY A 143 1.47 8.30 3.66
CA GLY A 143 2.08 7.06 3.17
C GLY A 143 3.57 7.19 2.91
N CYS A 144 4.17 6.12 2.38
CA CYS A 144 5.58 6.19 1.97
C CYS A 144 5.72 7.10 0.75
N MET A 145 6.64 8.06 0.81
CA MET A 145 6.87 9.09 -0.20
C MET A 145 7.02 8.51 -1.62
N TYR A 146 7.80 7.46 -1.79
CA TYR A 146 8.10 6.84 -3.09
C TYR A 146 7.22 5.62 -3.41
N CYS A 147 6.06 5.47 -2.75
CA CYS A 147 5.19 4.32 -2.98
C CYS A 147 4.35 4.52 -4.25
N GLY A 148 4.51 3.63 -5.23
CA GLY A 148 3.76 3.64 -6.48
C GLY A 148 2.43 2.88 -6.45
N PHE A 149 1.99 2.37 -5.28
CA PHE A 149 0.70 1.71 -5.18
C PHE A 149 -0.46 2.70 -5.31
N GLY A 150 -1.32 2.48 -6.29
CA GLY A 150 -2.54 3.24 -6.47
C GLY A 150 -2.41 4.54 -7.27
N LEU A 151 -1.25 4.85 -7.86
CA LEU A 151 -1.02 6.07 -8.66
C LEU A 151 -2.06 6.28 -9.77
N CYS A 152 -2.34 5.24 -10.56
CA CYS A 152 -3.35 5.32 -11.63
C CYS A 152 -4.76 5.59 -11.08
N SER A 153 -5.08 5.03 -9.92
CA SER A 153 -6.37 5.28 -9.25
C SER A 153 -6.46 6.70 -8.72
N GLU A 154 -5.38 7.21 -8.13
CA GLU A 154 -5.30 8.60 -7.65
C GLU A 154 -5.48 9.59 -8.80
N ARG A 155 -4.74 9.40 -9.90
CA ARG A 155 -4.86 10.28 -11.08
C ARG A 155 -6.28 10.27 -11.65
N ARG A 156 -6.91 9.09 -11.75
CA ARG A 156 -8.30 8.98 -12.23
C ARG A 156 -9.29 9.68 -11.29
N LYS A 157 -9.10 9.57 -9.99
CA LYS A 157 -10.03 10.08 -8.98
C LYS A 157 -9.83 11.59 -8.72
N PHE A 158 -8.60 12.08 -8.76
CA PHE A 158 -8.23 13.43 -8.31
C PHE A 158 -7.58 14.29 -9.40
N GLY A 159 -7.43 13.80 -10.64
CA GLY A 159 -6.75 14.49 -11.73
C GLY A 159 -5.23 14.50 -11.64
N ILE A 160 -4.67 14.25 -10.46
CA ILE A 160 -3.24 14.27 -10.17
C ILE A 160 -2.89 13.10 -9.22
N ASN A 161 -1.76 12.46 -9.44
CA ASN A 161 -1.24 11.44 -8.54
C ASN A 161 -0.20 12.01 -7.56
N ARG A 162 0.20 11.20 -6.57
CA ARG A 162 1.16 11.65 -5.53
C ARG A 162 2.58 11.91 -6.05
N PHE A 163 3.01 11.34 -7.17
CA PHE A 163 4.33 11.62 -7.75
C PHE A 163 4.32 12.98 -8.46
N GLU A 164 3.26 13.27 -9.20
CA GLU A 164 3.07 14.60 -9.80
C GLU A 164 2.95 15.68 -8.72
N ARG A 165 2.30 15.37 -7.59
CA ARG A 165 2.22 16.26 -6.42
C ARG A 165 3.58 16.39 -5.73
N LEU A 166 4.35 15.30 -5.63
CA LEU A 166 5.70 15.33 -5.07
C LEU A 166 6.62 16.26 -5.85
N ALA A 167 6.49 16.30 -7.18
CA ALA A 167 7.25 17.24 -8.02
C ALA A 167 6.97 18.70 -7.65
N GLN A 168 5.72 19.01 -7.29
CA GLN A 168 5.30 20.37 -6.93
C GLN A 168 5.72 20.75 -5.50
N THR A 169 5.57 19.82 -4.55
CA THR A 169 5.74 20.10 -3.12
C THR A 169 7.15 19.83 -2.61
N HIS A 170 7.83 18.84 -3.19
CA HIS A 170 9.14 18.37 -2.75
C HIS A 170 10.07 18.05 -3.95
N PRO A 171 10.46 19.05 -4.76
CA PRO A 171 11.17 18.84 -6.01
C PRO A 171 12.48 18.06 -5.86
N LYS A 172 13.27 18.31 -4.82
CA LYS A 172 14.53 17.57 -4.57
C LYS A 172 14.31 16.06 -4.38
N GLN A 173 13.26 15.69 -3.64
CA GLN A 173 12.89 14.30 -3.42
C GLN A 173 12.35 13.65 -4.69
N TYR A 174 11.60 14.42 -5.47
CA TYR A 174 11.13 13.98 -6.78
C TYR A 174 12.30 13.71 -7.74
N GLU A 175 13.24 14.64 -7.89
CA GLU A 175 14.45 14.48 -8.71
C GLU A 175 15.26 13.25 -8.29
N TYR A 176 15.45 13.05 -6.99
CA TYR A 176 16.08 11.84 -6.45
C TYR A 176 15.35 10.56 -6.87
N MET A 177 14.03 10.55 -6.82
CA MET A 177 13.21 9.42 -7.25
C MET A 177 13.39 9.15 -8.75
N ILE A 178 13.26 10.19 -9.58
CA ILE A 178 13.36 10.06 -11.02
C ILE A 178 14.77 9.64 -11.46
N SER A 179 15.82 10.19 -10.88
CA SER A 179 17.20 9.81 -11.21
C SER A 179 17.48 8.31 -11.03
N ARG A 180 16.70 7.62 -10.21
CA ARG A 180 16.88 6.19 -9.89
C ARG A 180 15.90 5.25 -10.57
N TRP A 181 14.68 5.69 -10.85
CA TRP A 181 13.60 4.79 -11.26
C TRP A 181 12.81 5.23 -12.50
N ALA A 182 13.21 6.32 -13.16
CA ALA A 182 12.52 6.81 -14.35
C ALA A 182 12.42 5.74 -15.46
N SER A 183 13.46 4.95 -15.68
CA SER A 183 13.45 3.87 -16.67
C SER A 183 12.38 2.82 -16.36
N LEU A 184 12.27 2.39 -15.10
CA LEU A 184 11.24 1.46 -14.68
C LEU A 184 9.84 2.07 -14.81
N PHE A 185 9.68 3.35 -14.45
CA PHE A 185 8.38 4.02 -14.58
C PHE A 185 7.94 4.12 -16.04
N LYS A 186 8.85 4.47 -16.91
CA LYS A 186 8.61 4.52 -18.37
C LYS A 186 8.25 3.15 -18.92
N GLU A 187 9.01 2.10 -18.58
CA GLU A 187 8.73 0.71 -18.94
C GLU A 187 7.35 0.26 -18.48
N CYS A 188 6.95 0.65 -17.27
CA CYS A 188 5.67 0.28 -16.66
C CYS A 188 4.52 1.24 -17.02
N GLY A 189 4.72 2.26 -17.85
CA GLY A 189 3.68 3.22 -18.21
C GLY A 189 3.15 4.02 -17.01
N ILE A 190 4.00 4.24 -15.99
CA ILE A 190 3.62 5.00 -14.78
C ILE A 190 3.76 6.49 -15.08
N PRO A 191 2.70 7.29 -14.88
CA PRO A 191 2.79 8.73 -14.99
C PRO A 191 3.54 9.32 -13.78
N TYR A 192 4.53 10.16 -14.05
CA TYR A 192 5.36 10.81 -13.04
C TYR A 192 5.72 12.23 -13.48
#